data_e19869647b1c94dcd108c9638992e184
#
_entry.id   e19869647b1c94dcd108c9638992e184
#
_cell.length_a   1.000
_cell.length_b   1.000
_cell.length_c   1.000
_cell.angle_alpha   90.00
_cell.angle_beta   90.00
_cell.angle_gamma   90.00
#
_symmetry.space_group_name_H-M   'P 1'
#
loop_
_entity.id
_entity.type
_entity.pdbx_description
1 polymer ?
#
loop_
_entity_poly.entity_id
_entity_poly.type
_entity_poly.pdbx_seq_one_letter_code
_entity_poly.pdbx_strand_id
1 'polypeptide(L)'
;MMLAMTHPASSLQVFGIPNCDTVKKARAWLGAQGLAYDFIDFKKQGLTEAQLQTWIAQLGWQALVNTRGTTWRRLSDAERSGVTDAATASALMRSQPSLIRRPVVQWQAGEVSVGFDPAAWQARLDDRIDPTVLA
;
A
#
# COMPACT_ATOMS: atom_id res chain seq x y z
N MET A 1 -22.05 -6.29 -22.07
CA MET A 1 -21.94 -6.11 -21.52
C MET A 1 -21.55 -5.91 -20.67
N MET A 2 -21.43 -5.60 -20.36
CA MET A 2 -21.08 -5.27 -19.49
C MET A 2 -20.55 -5.62 -18.67
N LEU A 3 -20.60 -6.08 -18.57
CA LEU A 3 -20.11 -6.46 -17.80
C LEU A 3 -19.04 -6.15 -17.27
N ALA A 4 -18.63 -6.15 -17.69
CA ALA A 4 -17.51 -6.01 -17.21
C ALA A 4 -17.34 -5.00 -16.36
N MET A 5 -17.86 -4.37 -16.39
CA MET A 5 -17.78 -3.57 -15.64
C MET A 5 -17.74 -3.69 -14.47
N THR A 6 -17.79 -4.45 -14.26
CA THR A 6 -18.05 -4.54 -13.21
C THR A 6 -17.12 -4.63 -12.35
N HIS A 7 -16.33 -4.46 -12.31
CA HIS A 7 -15.86 -4.72 -11.12
C HIS A 7 -14.55 -4.21 -10.85
N PRO A 8 -13.66 -4.30 -11.54
CA PRO A 8 -12.32 -4.01 -11.11
C PRO A 8 -12.12 -2.65 -10.55
N ALA A 9 -12.83 -1.70 -11.06
CA ALA A 9 -12.63 -0.34 -10.61
C ALA A 9 -12.98 -0.14 -9.15
N SER A 10 -13.77 -1.03 -8.58
CA SER A 10 -14.14 -0.93 -7.19
C SER A 10 -13.33 -1.84 -6.30
N SER A 11 -12.32 -2.48 -6.84
CA SER A 11 -11.53 -3.42 -6.08
C SER A 11 -10.64 -2.75 -5.07
N LEU A 12 -10.60 -3.34 -3.90
CA LEU A 12 -9.67 -3.00 -2.86
C LEU A 12 -8.41 -3.81 -3.11
N GLN A 13 -7.27 -3.15 -3.19
CA GLN A 13 -6.01 -3.83 -3.47
C GLN A 13 -5.05 -3.64 -2.32
N VAL A 14 -4.50 -4.75 -1.83
CA VAL A 14 -3.55 -4.76 -0.72
C VAL A 14 -2.20 -5.23 -1.26
N PHE A 15 -1.21 -4.36 -1.17
CA PHE A 15 0.14 -4.65 -1.64
C PHE A 15 1.04 -4.95 -0.46
N GLY A 16 1.74 -6.05 -0.53
CA GLY A 16 2.60 -6.43 0.57
C GLY A 16 3.42 -7.66 0.25
N ILE A 17 3.92 -8.27 1.30
CA ILE A 17 4.67 -9.52 1.25
C ILE A 17 3.93 -10.48 2.17
N PRO A 18 3.64 -11.72 1.73
CA PRO A 18 2.82 -12.62 2.55
C PRO A 18 3.45 -12.95 3.90
N ASN A 19 4.75 -13.07 3.96
CA ASN A 19 5.43 -13.43 5.21
C ASN A 19 5.82 -12.18 5.99
N CYS A 20 4.84 -11.44 6.43
CA CYS A 20 5.00 -10.20 7.19
C CYS A 20 3.87 -10.14 8.21
N ASP A 21 4.22 -10.00 9.49
CA ASP A 21 3.22 -10.01 10.55
C ASP A 21 2.18 -8.92 10.39
N THR A 22 2.61 -7.71 10.05
CA THR A 22 1.70 -6.60 9.85
C THR A 22 0.74 -6.87 8.70
N VAL A 23 1.24 -7.44 7.61
CA VAL A 23 0.41 -7.80 6.47
C VAL A 23 -0.59 -8.88 6.85
N LYS A 24 -0.15 -9.88 7.61
CA LYS A 24 -1.06 -10.94 8.06
C LYS A 24 -2.18 -10.39 8.92
N LYS A 25 -1.86 -9.47 9.83
CA LYS A 25 -2.87 -8.83 10.66
C LYS A 25 -3.84 -8.00 9.85
N ALA A 26 -3.31 -7.26 8.88
CA ALA A 26 -4.15 -6.43 8.00
C ALA A 26 -5.12 -7.29 7.20
N ARG A 27 -4.63 -8.38 6.64
CA ARG A 27 -5.48 -9.28 5.85
C ARG A 27 -6.54 -9.95 6.71
N ALA A 28 -6.17 -10.34 7.93
CA ALA A 28 -7.14 -10.93 8.85
C ALA A 28 -8.23 -9.95 9.22
N TRP A 29 -7.85 -8.67 9.42
CA TRP A 29 -8.82 -7.64 9.73
C TRP A 29 -9.80 -7.44 8.59
N LEU A 30 -9.29 -7.38 7.36
CA LEU A 30 -10.16 -7.23 6.19
C LEU A 30 -11.12 -8.39 6.04
N GLY A 31 -10.62 -9.61 6.25
CA GLY A 31 -11.47 -10.80 6.23
C GLY A 31 -12.55 -10.77 7.28
N ALA A 32 -12.22 -10.31 8.48
CA ALA A 32 -13.18 -10.22 9.57
C ALA A 32 -14.27 -9.18 9.26
N GLN A 33 -13.95 -8.17 8.48
CA GLN A 33 -14.94 -7.17 8.04
C GLN A 33 -15.77 -7.64 6.85
N GLY A 34 -15.48 -8.81 6.32
CA GLY A 34 -16.19 -9.31 5.16
C GLY A 34 -15.87 -8.59 3.87
N LEU A 35 -14.70 -7.95 3.80
CA LEU A 35 -14.30 -7.18 2.62
C LEU A 35 -13.55 -8.05 1.63
N ALA A 36 -13.97 -7.99 0.38
CA ALA A 36 -13.22 -8.62 -0.69
C ALA A 36 -12.06 -7.72 -1.07
N TYR A 37 -10.92 -8.31 -1.34
CA TYR A 37 -9.75 -7.57 -1.75
C TYR A 37 -8.84 -8.47 -2.58
N ASP A 38 -8.00 -7.84 -3.40
CA ASP A 38 -6.93 -8.54 -4.10
C ASP A 38 -5.63 -8.31 -3.34
N PHE A 39 -4.90 -9.38 -3.10
CA PHE A 39 -3.59 -9.27 -2.49
C PHE A 39 -2.52 -9.37 -3.56
N ILE A 40 -1.64 -8.38 -3.60
CA ILE A 40 -0.55 -8.34 -4.58
C ILE A 40 0.77 -8.41 -3.84
N ASP A 41 1.51 -9.50 -4.09
CA ASP A 41 2.85 -9.67 -3.55
C ASP A 41 3.80 -8.89 -4.45
N PHE A 42 4.14 -7.67 -4.03
CA PHE A 42 4.94 -6.79 -4.89
C PHE A 42 6.41 -7.23 -4.97
N LYS A 43 6.86 -8.05 -4.05
CA LYS A 43 8.22 -8.59 -4.14
C LYS A 43 8.30 -9.63 -5.23
N LYS A 44 7.26 -10.42 -5.39
CA LYS A 44 7.19 -11.46 -6.40
C LYS A 44 6.81 -10.92 -7.76
N GLN A 45 5.82 -10.03 -7.81
CA GLN A 45 5.31 -9.50 -9.07
C GLN A 45 6.06 -8.27 -9.53
N GLY A 46 6.77 -7.60 -8.63
CA GLY A 46 7.43 -6.35 -8.91
C GLY A 46 6.46 -5.18 -8.84
N LEU A 47 7.01 -3.99 -8.97
CA LEU A 47 6.25 -2.75 -8.98
C LEU A 47 6.60 -1.97 -10.21
N THR A 48 5.59 -1.37 -10.82
CA THR A 48 5.84 -0.47 -11.93
C THR A 48 6.18 0.92 -11.39
N GLU A 49 6.89 1.67 -12.20
CA GLU A 49 7.18 3.04 -11.83
C GLU A 49 5.89 3.84 -11.68
N ALA A 50 4.91 3.58 -12.53
CA ALA A 50 3.63 4.28 -12.45
C ALA A 50 2.93 4.06 -11.12
N GLN A 51 2.95 2.84 -10.60
CA GLN A 51 2.37 2.56 -9.28
C GLN A 51 3.08 3.33 -8.18
N LEU A 52 4.40 3.32 -8.20
CA LEU A 52 5.17 4.05 -7.19
C LEU A 52 4.93 5.55 -7.30
N GLN A 53 4.85 6.09 -8.50
CA GLN A 53 4.58 7.50 -8.67
C GLN A 53 3.21 7.89 -8.10
N THR A 54 2.20 7.04 -8.31
CA THR A 54 0.88 7.27 -7.74
C THR A 54 0.93 7.28 -6.21
N TRP A 55 1.63 6.32 -5.63
CA TRP A 55 1.75 6.24 -4.17
C TRP A 55 2.52 7.44 -3.62
N ILE A 56 3.62 7.82 -4.28
CA ILE A 56 4.44 8.94 -3.84
C ILE A 56 3.65 10.24 -3.92
N ALA A 57 2.85 10.40 -4.98
CA ALA A 57 2.05 11.61 -5.16
C ALA A 57 1.06 11.81 -4.01
N GLN A 58 0.50 10.72 -3.49
CA GLN A 58 -0.47 10.83 -2.40
C GLN A 58 0.16 10.85 -1.01
N LEU A 59 1.23 10.10 -0.82
CA LEU A 59 1.77 9.85 0.52
C LEU A 59 3.10 10.54 0.78
N GLY A 60 3.84 10.86 -0.27
CA GLY A 60 5.23 11.29 -0.13
C GLY A 60 6.15 10.08 -0.02
N TRP A 61 7.36 10.20 -0.54
CA TRP A 61 8.28 9.08 -0.53
C TRP A 61 8.76 8.73 0.88
N GLN A 62 8.80 9.72 1.78
CA GLN A 62 9.26 9.49 3.16
C GLN A 62 8.33 8.53 3.91
N ALA A 63 7.04 8.59 3.61
CA ALA A 63 6.09 7.71 4.26
C ALA A 63 6.23 6.27 3.78
N LEU A 64 6.75 6.06 2.58
CA LEU A 64 6.86 4.74 1.99
C LEU A 64 8.14 4.02 2.36
N VAL A 65 9.23 4.73 2.56
CA VAL A 65 10.53 4.11 2.86
C VAL A 65 10.61 3.75 4.33
N ASN A 66 10.83 2.46 4.60
CA ASN A 66 10.97 1.98 5.97
C ASN A 66 12.42 2.10 6.41
N THR A 67 12.74 3.18 7.12
CA THR A 67 14.10 3.42 7.61
C THR A 67 14.39 2.68 8.92
N ARG A 68 13.42 1.98 9.46
CA ARG A 68 13.60 1.22 10.71
C ARG A 68 13.78 -0.27 10.47
N GLY A 69 13.62 -0.71 9.21
CA GLY A 69 13.68 -2.11 8.90
C GLY A 69 15.08 -2.63 8.63
N THR A 70 15.18 -3.94 8.55
CA THR A 70 16.45 -4.61 8.31
C THR A 70 17.04 -4.26 6.96
N THR A 71 16.19 -4.14 5.93
CA THR A 71 16.68 -3.84 4.59
C THR A 71 17.39 -2.50 4.54
N TRP A 72 16.80 -1.48 5.17
CA TRP A 72 17.44 -0.16 5.24
C TRP A 72 18.79 -0.25 5.96
N ARG A 73 18.83 -0.96 7.08
CA ARG A 73 20.06 -1.06 7.87
C ARG A 73 21.17 -1.80 7.13
N ARG A 74 20.81 -2.66 6.18
CA ARG A 74 21.80 -3.40 5.38
C ARG A 74 22.34 -2.61 4.22
N LEU A 75 21.74 -1.48 3.90
CA LEU A 75 22.25 -0.63 2.84
C LEU A 75 23.57 0.00 3.26
N SER A 76 24.42 0.32 2.28
CA SER A 76 25.64 1.08 2.55
C SER A 76 25.28 2.50 2.93
N ASP A 77 26.25 3.18 3.56
CA ASP A 77 26.07 4.60 3.88
C ASP A 77 25.79 5.41 2.61
N ALA A 78 26.48 5.08 1.52
CA ALA A 78 26.30 5.78 0.24
C ALA A 78 24.87 5.58 -0.28
N GLU A 79 24.36 4.35 -0.18
CA GLU A 79 22.98 4.08 -0.64
C GLU A 79 21.97 4.84 0.18
N ARG A 80 22.13 4.84 1.51
CA ARG A 80 21.19 5.58 2.38
C ARG A 80 21.27 7.08 2.12
N SER A 81 22.48 7.61 2.02
CA SER A 81 22.69 9.04 1.78
C SER A 81 22.19 9.48 0.42
N GLY A 82 22.14 8.54 -0.54
CA GLY A 82 21.67 8.85 -1.88
C GLY A 82 20.17 9.01 -2.00
N VAL A 83 19.41 8.68 -0.97
CA VAL A 83 17.96 8.82 -0.99
C VAL A 83 17.59 10.22 -0.52
N THR A 84 17.45 11.13 -1.47
CA THR A 84 17.27 12.56 -1.17
C THR A 84 15.99 13.14 -1.74
N ASP A 85 15.34 12.44 -2.67
CA ASP A 85 14.13 12.94 -3.31
C ASP A 85 13.29 11.76 -3.80
N ALA A 86 12.16 12.09 -4.42
CA ALA A 86 11.23 11.08 -4.92
C ALA A 86 11.86 10.17 -5.96
N ALA A 87 12.68 10.73 -6.84
CA ALA A 87 13.27 9.94 -7.91
C ALA A 87 14.26 8.90 -7.36
N THR A 88 15.14 9.31 -6.44
CA THR A 88 16.12 8.41 -5.85
C THR A 88 15.44 7.38 -4.96
N ALA A 89 14.41 7.79 -4.21
CA ALA A 89 13.65 6.86 -3.38
C ALA A 89 12.91 5.83 -4.24
N SER A 90 12.29 6.27 -5.33
CA SER A 90 11.57 5.38 -6.23
C SER A 90 12.49 4.33 -6.84
N ALA A 91 13.66 4.76 -7.31
CA ALA A 91 14.63 3.84 -7.90
C ALA A 91 15.06 2.78 -6.89
N LEU A 92 15.34 3.20 -5.66
CA LEU A 92 15.78 2.28 -4.63
C LEU A 92 14.66 1.32 -4.22
N MET A 93 13.45 1.81 -4.06
CA MET A 93 12.31 0.96 -3.72
C MET A 93 11.99 -0.06 -4.80
N ARG A 94 12.18 0.29 -6.06
CA ARG A 94 11.97 -0.66 -7.15
C ARG A 94 13.05 -1.74 -7.19
N SER A 95 14.27 -1.38 -6.87
CA SER A 95 15.35 -2.36 -6.84
C SER A 95 15.28 -3.21 -5.57
N GLN A 96 14.75 -2.67 -4.49
CA GLN A 96 14.64 -3.36 -3.22
C GLN A 96 13.26 -3.16 -2.60
N PRO A 97 12.25 -3.88 -3.09
CA PRO A 97 10.88 -3.70 -2.62
C PRO A 97 10.68 -3.92 -1.13
N SER A 98 11.56 -4.67 -0.48
CA SER A 98 11.48 -4.87 0.97
C SER A 98 11.67 -3.58 1.76
N LEU A 99 12.16 -2.51 1.12
CA LEU A 99 12.24 -1.21 1.76
C LEU A 99 10.89 -0.53 1.93
N ILE A 100 9.90 -0.96 1.17
CA ILE A 100 8.60 -0.31 1.20
C ILE A 100 7.84 -0.73 2.43
N ARG A 101 7.27 0.22 3.15
CA ARG A 101 6.41 -0.07 4.29
C ARG A 101 5.20 -0.86 3.81
N ARG A 102 4.75 -1.80 4.62
CA ARG A 102 3.65 -2.71 4.26
C ARG A 102 2.59 -2.70 5.32
N PRO A 103 1.34 -2.91 4.93
CA PRO A 103 0.83 -2.98 3.57
C PRO A 103 0.63 -1.61 2.96
N VAL A 104 0.66 -1.52 1.64
CA VAL A 104 0.17 -0.37 0.91
C VAL A 104 -1.20 -0.75 0.38
N VAL A 105 -2.20 0.06 0.63
CA VAL A 105 -3.57 -0.26 0.26
C VAL A 105 -4.09 0.80 -0.70
N GLN A 106 -4.61 0.33 -1.82
CA GLN A 106 -5.35 1.19 -2.75
C GLN A 106 -6.82 0.95 -2.49
N TRP A 107 -7.46 1.97 -1.91
CA TRP A 107 -8.86 1.88 -1.54
C TRP A 107 -9.75 2.09 -2.75
N GLN A 108 -10.99 1.69 -2.63
CA GLN A 108 -11.92 1.67 -3.77
C GLN A 108 -12.09 3.04 -4.43
N ALA A 109 -12.00 4.09 -3.65
CA ALA A 109 -12.16 5.45 -4.18
C ALA A 109 -10.88 6.02 -4.81
N GLY A 110 -9.79 5.23 -4.82
CA GLY A 110 -8.53 5.67 -5.39
C GLY A 110 -7.53 6.20 -4.37
N GLU A 111 -7.91 6.32 -3.12
CA GLU A 111 -7.00 6.74 -2.08
C GLU A 111 -6.00 5.64 -1.78
N VAL A 112 -4.79 6.05 -1.37
CA VAL A 112 -3.74 5.11 -1.00
C VAL A 112 -3.36 5.35 0.44
N SER A 113 -3.16 4.27 1.19
CA SER A 113 -2.64 4.36 2.55
C SER A 113 -1.46 3.41 2.72
N VAL A 114 -0.64 3.65 3.73
CA VAL A 114 0.49 2.79 4.04
C VAL A 114 0.47 2.46 5.53
N GLY A 115 0.79 1.20 5.84
CA GLY A 115 0.73 0.69 7.20
C GLY A 115 -0.65 0.17 7.55
N PHE A 116 -0.74 -0.49 8.69
CA PHE A 116 -2.00 -1.02 9.18
C PHE A 116 -2.40 -0.28 10.45
N ASP A 117 -3.51 0.44 10.38
CA ASP A 117 -4.10 1.15 11.50
C ASP A 117 -5.58 0.81 11.53
N PRO A 118 -5.99 -0.13 12.39
CA PRO A 118 -7.38 -0.57 12.41
C PRO A 118 -8.39 0.56 12.63
N ALA A 119 -8.03 1.52 13.48
CA ALA A 119 -8.94 2.64 13.75
C ALA A 119 -9.15 3.51 12.51
N ALA A 120 -8.05 3.83 11.81
CA ALA A 120 -8.14 4.61 10.59
C ALA A 120 -8.87 3.84 9.50
N TRP A 121 -8.64 2.53 9.42
CA TRP A 121 -9.32 1.68 8.44
C TRP A 121 -10.81 1.58 8.74
N GLN A 122 -11.16 1.47 10.03
CA GLN A 122 -12.57 1.45 10.42
C GLN A 122 -13.26 2.76 10.03
N ALA A 123 -12.58 3.88 10.23
CA ALA A 123 -13.13 5.18 9.84
C ALA A 123 -13.38 5.24 8.33
N ARG A 124 -12.52 4.64 7.53
CA ARG A 124 -12.75 4.58 6.09
C ARG A 124 -13.99 3.79 5.73
N LEU A 125 -14.24 2.69 6.44
CA LEU A 125 -15.45 1.90 6.22
C LEU A 125 -16.68 2.67 6.63
N ASP A 126 -16.61 3.39 7.74
CA ASP A 126 -17.74 4.20 8.22
C ASP A 126 -18.06 5.31 7.22
N ASP A 127 -17.03 5.93 6.64
CA ASP A 127 -17.23 6.98 5.65
C ASP A 127 -17.86 6.46 4.37
N ARG A 128 -17.68 5.19 4.05
CA ARG A 128 -18.29 4.60 2.88
C ARG A 128 -19.81 4.50 3.01
N ILE A 129 -20.31 4.51 4.24
CA ILE A 129 -21.74 4.52 4.48
C ILE A 129 -22.14 5.98 4.46
N ASP A 130 -22.47 6.47 3.28
CA ASP A 130 -22.82 7.88 3.11
C ASP A 130 -24.07 8.21 3.91
N PRO A 131 -24.00 9.16 4.83
CA PRO A 131 -25.19 9.54 5.60
C PRO A 131 -26.35 9.95 4.73
N THR A 132 -26.10 10.50 3.56
CA THR A 132 -27.20 10.90 2.68
C THR A 132 -27.97 9.70 2.15
N VAL A 133 -27.32 8.56 2.06
CA VAL A 133 -27.98 7.33 1.63
C VAL A 133 -28.92 6.84 2.73
N LEU A 134 -28.57 7.09 3.97
CA LEU A 134 -29.38 6.66 5.11
C LEU A 134 -30.53 7.60 5.41
N ALA A 135 -30.44 8.79 4.92
CA ALA A 135 -31.46 9.79 5.22
C ALA A 135 -32.77 9.56 4.47
#